data_fa3f92a0f87297b6160eb5c6339ca102
#
_entry.id   fa3f92a0f87297b6160eb5c6339ca102
#
_cell.length_a   1.000
_cell.length_b   1.000
_cell.length_c   1.000
_cell.angle_alpha   90.00
_cell.angle_beta   90.00
_cell.angle_gamma   90.00
#
_symmetry.space_group_name_H-M   'P 1'
#
loop_
_entity.id
_entity.type
_entity.pdbx_description
1 polymer ?
#
loop_
_entity_poly.entity_id
_entity_poly.type
_entity_poly.pdbx_seq_one_letter_code
_entity_poly.pdbx_strand_id
1 'polypeptide(L)' 'MHLDLATPDMDASEQAVLAAGARRHEHQPSANGGFRVFLDPAGHPFCLIRG' A
#
# COMPACT_ATOMS: atom_id res chain seq x y z
N MET A 1 1.02 -14.28 -4.10
CA MET A 1 2.21 -13.80 -3.39
C MET A 1 1.96 -12.37 -2.91
N HIS A 2 2.23 -12.11 -1.66
CA HIS A 2 2.09 -10.76 -1.10
C HIS A 2 3.46 -10.11 -0.99
N LEU A 3 3.56 -8.87 -1.42
CA LEU A 3 4.74 -8.06 -1.24
C LEU A 3 4.45 -7.02 -0.15
N ASP A 4 5.26 -7.02 0.90
CA ASP A 4 5.13 -6.08 2.00
C ASP A 4 6.30 -5.12 1.98
N LEU A 5 6.01 -3.82 1.92
CA LEU A 5 7.02 -2.77 1.88
C LEU A 5 6.93 -1.94 3.14
N ALA A 6 7.98 -1.98 3.96
CA ALA A 6 8.03 -1.17 5.17
C ALA A 6 8.39 0.27 4.83
N THR A 7 7.73 1.22 5.48
CA THR A 7 7.98 2.64 5.25
C THR A 7 7.85 3.42 6.56
N PRO A 8 8.73 4.39 6.80
CA PRO A 8 8.60 5.28 7.95
C PRO A 8 7.52 6.35 7.77
N ASP A 9 7.10 6.59 6.52
CA ASP A 9 6.08 7.61 6.22
C ASP A 9 5.05 7.01 5.26
N MET A 10 3.92 6.57 5.82
CA MET A 10 2.85 5.94 5.05
C MET A 10 2.25 6.88 4.02
N ASP A 11 2.03 8.14 4.38
CA ASP A 11 1.38 9.08 3.48
C ASP A 11 2.28 9.42 2.29
N ALA A 12 3.56 9.64 2.52
CA ALA A 12 4.50 9.92 1.44
C ALA A 12 4.64 8.70 0.52
N SER A 13 4.70 7.50 1.11
CA SER A 13 4.80 6.27 0.32
C SER A 13 3.53 6.00 -0.47
N GLU A 14 2.36 6.28 0.09
CA GLU A 14 1.10 6.16 -0.64
C GLU A 14 1.09 7.08 -1.86
N GLN A 15 1.50 8.33 -1.70
CA GLN A 15 1.58 9.26 -2.81
C GLN A 15 2.53 8.73 -3.90
N ALA A 16 3.65 8.18 -3.50
CA ALA A 16 4.63 7.65 -4.45
C ALA A 16 4.09 6.46 -5.24
N VAL A 17 3.42 5.51 -4.57
CA VAL A 17 2.89 4.34 -5.28
C VAL A 17 1.72 4.72 -6.19
N LEU A 18 0.88 5.65 -5.77
CA LEU A 18 -0.22 6.12 -6.61
C LEU A 18 0.32 6.83 -7.86
N ALA A 19 1.37 7.63 -7.71
CA ALA A 19 2.02 8.30 -8.82
C ALA A 19 2.65 7.30 -9.79
N ALA A 20 3.07 6.13 -9.29
CA ALA A 20 3.64 5.07 -10.12
C ALA A 20 2.57 4.21 -10.81
N GLY A 21 1.29 4.48 -10.59
CA GLY A 21 0.19 3.77 -11.24
C GLY A 21 -0.52 2.75 -10.38
N ALA A 22 -0.15 2.63 -9.11
CA ALA A 22 -0.86 1.73 -8.19
C ALA A 22 -2.23 2.31 -7.82
N ARG A 23 -3.11 1.43 -7.34
CA ARG A 23 -4.44 1.83 -6.88
C ARG A 23 -4.65 1.32 -5.47
N ARG A 24 -5.38 2.10 -4.69
CA ARG A 24 -5.73 1.68 -3.34
C ARG A 24 -6.76 0.56 -3.41
N HIS A 25 -6.53 -0.53 -2.65
CA HIS A 25 -7.46 -1.63 -2.58
C HIS A 25 -8.72 -1.20 -1.84
N GLU A 26 -9.89 -1.71 -2.26
CA GLU A 26 -11.15 -1.36 -1.61
C GLU A 26 -11.21 -1.83 -0.17
N HIS A 27 -10.65 -3.01 0.09
CA HIS A 27 -10.65 -3.60 1.43
C HIS A 27 -9.38 -3.21 2.17
N GLN A 28 -9.56 -2.47 3.27
CA GLN A 28 -8.46 -2.06 4.14
C GLN A 28 -8.65 -2.72 5.50
N PRO A 29 -8.05 -3.90 5.72
CA PRO A 29 -8.33 -4.69 6.92
C PRO A 29 -7.80 -4.09 8.21
N SER A 30 -6.86 -3.14 8.13
CA SER A 30 -6.29 -2.51 9.32
C SER A 30 -7.02 -1.22 9.64
N ALA A 31 -7.82 -1.23 10.71
CA ALA A 31 -8.51 -0.04 11.18
C ALA A 31 -7.55 0.98 11.79
N ASN A 32 -6.40 0.54 12.26
CA ASN A 32 -5.41 1.40 12.92
C ASN A 32 -4.47 2.11 11.95
N GLY A 33 -4.54 1.76 10.67
CA GLY A 33 -3.61 2.31 9.69
C GLY A 33 -2.19 1.78 9.83
N GLY A 34 -2.02 0.63 10.49
CA GLY A 34 -0.71 0.00 10.63
C GLY A 34 -0.17 -0.53 9.32
N PHE A 35 -1.04 -0.83 8.38
CA PHE A 35 -0.66 -1.14 7.01
C PHE A 35 -1.79 -0.74 6.07
N ARG A 36 -1.45 -0.58 4.79
CA ARG A 36 -2.42 -0.24 3.75
C ARG A 36 -2.21 -1.15 2.55
N VAL A 37 -3.31 -1.61 1.95
CA VAL A 37 -3.27 -2.54 0.83
C VAL A 37 -3.50 -1.78 -0.47
N PHE A 38 -2.69 -2.08 -1.48
CA PHE A 38 -2.76 -1.46 -2.80
C PHE A 38 -2.73 -2.53 -3.87
N LEU A 39 -3.12 -2.15 -5.08
CA LEU A 39 -2.97 -2.98 -6.27
C LEU A 39 -1.96 -2.32 -7.19
N ASP A 40 -0.99 -3.10 -7.68
CA ASP A 40 -0.04 -2.58 -8.67
C ASP A 40 -0.73 -2.40 -10.02
N PRO A 41 -0.09 -1.79 -11.03
CA PRO A 41 -0.72 -1.59 -12.35
C PRO A 41 -1.16 -2.89 -13.01
N ALA A 42 -0.57 -4.02 -12.66
CA ALA A 42 -0.97 -5.33 -13.17
C ALA A 42 -2.10 -5.95 -12.36
N GLY A 43 -2.54 -5.31 -11.27
CA GLY A 43 -3.62 -5.81 -10.44
C GLY A 43 -3.18 -6.73 -9.30
N HIS A 44 -1.89 -6.84 -9.03
CA HIS A 44 -1.38 -7.67 -7.94
C HIS A 44 -1.39 -6.89 -6.62
N PRO A 45 -1.88 -7.50 -5.53
CA PRO A 45 -1.92 -6.81 -4.23
C PRO A 45 -0.54 -6.72 -3.59
N PHE A 46 -0.32 -5.60 -2.91
CA PHE A 46 0.85 -5.43 -2.06
C PHE A 46 0.46 -4.52 -0.89
N CYS A 47 1.28 -4.56 0.18
CA CYS A 47 1.00 -3.80 1.38
C CYS A 47 2.13 -2.82 1.68
N LEU A 48 1.76 -1.63 2.16
CA LEU A 48 2.69 -0.70 2.81
C LEU A 48 2.52 -0.88 4.32
N ILE A 49 3.62 -1.10 5.01
CA ILE A 49 3.64 -1.37 6.44
C ILE A 49 4.45 -0.28 7.12
N ARG A 50 3.93 0.25 8.22
CA ARG A 50 4.68 1.22 9.02
C ARG A 50 5.86 0.51 9.70
N GLY A 51 7.06 1.02 9.43
CA GLY A 51 8.24 0.41 10.01
C GLY A 51 9.42 1.33 10.10
#